data_48fdaf4cee7efa824bddd00a8e1df502
#
_entry.id   48fdaf4cee7efa824bddd00a8e1df502
#
_cell.length_a   1.000
_cell.length_b   1.000
_cell.length_c   1.000
_cell.angle_alpha   90.00
_cell.angle_beta   90.00
_cell.angle_gamma   90.00
#
_symmetry.space_group_name_H-M   'P 1'
#
loop_
_entity.id
_entity.type
_entity.pdbx_description
1 polymer ?
#
loop_
_entity_poly.entity_id
_entity_poly.type
_entity_poly.pdbx_seq_one_letter_code
_entity_poly.pdbx_strand_id
1 'polypeptide(L)'
;MTEFEAERGMPAGADAVFAVVSDLDRLPEWLPEPVDVRSTGEGEVHADVADRGVQANGTVAVRPEQLRVEWGHAPEYAGWLQVVHAAPGRSSVVLHLSFLGDQTETRKHGSAGPELEAWMKDCLTRLEKLAAH
;
A
#
# COMPACT_ATOMS: atom_id res chain seq x y z
N MET A 1 -1.22 16.24 -10.65
CA MET A 1 -1.07 15.20 -9.63
C MET A 1 -2.36 14.41 -9.52
N THR A 2 -2.26 13.11 -9.47
CA THR A 2 -3.41 12.23 -9.31
C THR A 2 -3.27 11.49 -8.00
N GLU A 3 -4.34 11.49 -7.21
CA GLU A 3 -4.33 10.85 -5.90
C GLU A 3 -5.47 9.86 -5.78
N PHE A 4 -5.20 8.77 -5.09
CA PHE A 4 -6.18 7.72 -4.82
C PHE A 4 -6.13 7.39 -3.34
N GLU A 5 -7.28 7.11 -2.74
CA GLU A 5 -7.33 6.79 -1.32
C GLU A 5 -8.43 5.78 -1.07
N ALA A 6 -8.15 4.84 -0.19
CA ALA A 6 -9.12 3.84 0.24
C ALA A 6 -8.97 3.62 1.74
N GLU A 7 -10.06 3.30 2.40
CA GLU A 7 -10.08 3.09 3.84
C GLU A 7 -10.91 1.87 4.19
N ARG A 8 -10.50 1.13 5.23
CA ARG A 8 -11.25 -0.02 5.69
C ARG A 8 -11.03 -0.26 7.18
N GLY A 9 -12.11 -0.59 7.89
CA GLY A 9 -12.00 -0.99 9.29
C GLY A 9 -11.37 -2.36 9.42
N MET A 10 -10.63 -2.56 10.52
CA MET A 10 -9.92 -3.81 10.79
C MET A 10 -10.43 -4.43 12.09
N PRO A 11 -10.57 -5.76 12.15
CA PRO A 11 -11.06 -6.45 13.35
C PRO A 11 -9.96 -6.73 14.38
N ALA A 12 -8.98 -5.85 14.45
CA ALA A 12 -7.85 -5.98 15.37
C ALA A 12 -7.39 -4.60 15.80
N GLY A 13 -6.69 -4.54 16.92
CA GLY A 13 -6.15 -3.28 17.41
C GLY A 13 -5.08 -2.70 16.48
N ALA A 14 -4.85 -1.39 16.60
CA ALA A 14 -3.92 -0.70 15.73
C ALA A 14 -2.52 -1.31 15.76
N ASP A 15 -2.03 -1.67 16.93
CA ASP A 15 -0.68 -2.26 17.05
C ASP A 15 -0.57 -3.59 16.33
N ALA A 16 -1.61 -4.42 16.42
CA ALA A 16 -1.61 -5.73 15.77
C ALA A 16 -1.63 -5.56 14.25
N VAL A 17 -2.44 -4.64 13.75
CA VAL A 17 -2.50 -4.36 12.31
C VAL A 17 -1.18 -3.78 11.84
N PHE A 18 -0.60 -2.85 12.59
CA PHE A 18 0.67 -2.26 12.21
C PHE A 18 1.79 -3.30 12.17
N ALA A 19 1.76 -4.30 13.06
CA ALA A 19 2.75 -5.37 13.02
C ALA A 19 2.73 -6.13 11.70
N VAL A 20 1.55 -6.30 11.10
CA VAL A 20 1.42 -6.94 9.80
C VAL A 20 1.93 -6.05 8.68
N VAL A 21 1.49 -4.78 8.64
CA VAL A 21 1.82 -3.90 7.52
C VAL A 21 3.28 -3.46 7.54
N SER A 22 3.92 -3.44 8.69
CA SER A 22 5.31 -3.04 8.80
C SER A 22 6.29 -4.18 8.54
N ASP A 23 5.80 -5.41 8.46
CA ASP A 23 6.63 -6.56 8.16
C ASP A 23 6.75 -6.69 6.63
N LEU A 24 7.86 -6.20 6.11
CA LEU A 24 8.06 -6.15 4.66
C LEU A 24 8.13 -7.53 4.02
N ASP A 25 8.49 -8.55 4.79
CA ASP A 25 8.52 -9.92 4.27
C ASP A 25 7.12 -10.48 4.04
N ARG A 26 6.11 -9.84 4.60
CA ARG A 26 4.72 -10.26 4.45
C ARG A 26 3.97 -9.48 3.36
N LEU A 27 4.65 -8.57 2.67
CA LEU A 27 4.00 -7.80 1.61
C LEU A 27 3.26 -8.68 0.59
N PRO A 28 3.84 -9.81 0.12
CA PRO A 28 3.12 -10.64 -0.84
C PRO A 28 1.81 -11.24 -0.32
N GLU A 29 1.63 -11.26 1.00
CA GLU A 29 0.41 -11.84 1.58
C GLU A 29 -0.80 -10.93 1.43
N TRP A 30 -0.58 -9.62 1.32
CA TRP A 30 -1.70 -8.70 1.19
C TRP A 30 -1.63 -7.78 -0.03
N LEU A 31 -0.57 -7.85 -0.82
CA LEU A 31 -0.49 -7.15 -2.10
C LEU A 31 -0.92 -8.10 -3.22
N PRO A 32 -2.09 -7.86 -3.83
CA PRO A 32 -2.57 -8.78 -4.86
C PRO A 32 -1.83 -8.63 -6.19
N GLU A 33 -1.89 -9.67 -7.00
CA GLU A 33 -1.38 -9.59 -8.35
C GLU A 33 -2.08 -8.44 -9.08
N PRO A 34 -1.44 -7.79 -10.04
CA PRO A 34 -0.16 -8.16 -10.65
C PRO A 34 1.08 -7.54 -9.99
N VAL A 35 0.93 -6.98 -8.81
CA VAL A 35 2.02 -6.28 -8.13
C VAL A 35 2.75 -7.22 -7.18
N ASP A 36 4.07 -7.29 -7.32
CA ASP A 36 4.93 -8.05 -6.42
C ASP A 36 5.98 -7.09 -5.88
N VAL A 37 6.04 -6.95 -4.57
CA VAL A 37 6.99 -6.07 -3.91
C VAL A 37 7.78 -6.88 -2.89
N ARG A 38 9.09 -6.71 -2.90
CA ARG A 38 9.94 -7.38 -1.94
C ARG A 38 11.02 -6.45 -1.42
N SER A 39 11.42 -6.68 -0.20
CA SER A 39 12.50 -5.92 0.42
C SER A 39 13.84 -6.36 -0.18
N THR A 40 14.65 -5.39 -0.59
CA THR A 40 15.97 -5.66 -1.16
C THR A 40 17.10 -5.19 -0.26
N GLY A 41 16.75 -4.47 0.82
CA GLY A 41 17.71 -3.96 1.77
C GLY A 41 16.99 -3.10 2.78
N GLU A 42 17.72 -2.56 3.72
CA GLU A 42 17.12 -1.70 4.73
C GLU A 42 16.58 -0.43 4.08
N GLY A 43 15.27 -0.24 4.19
CA GLY A 43 14.60 0.94 3.62
C GLY A 43 14.45 0.91 2.11
N GLU A 44 14.69 -0.24 1.47
CA GLU A 44 14.61 -0.35 0.02
C GLU A 44 13.71 -1.50 -0.38
N VAL A 45 12.96 -1.30 -1.46
CA VAL A 45 12.07 -2.33 -2.01
C VAL A 45 12.20 -2.36 -3.52
N HIS A 46 11.90 -3.52 -4.09
CA HIS A 46 11.78 -3.70 -5.54
C HIS A 46 10.35 -4.10 -5.86
N ALA A 47 9.74 -3.39 -6.77
CA ALA A 47 8.37 -3.65 -7.20
C ALA A 47 8.36 -4.12 -8.64
N ASP A 48 7.52 -5.11 -8.92
CA ASP A 48 7.33 -5.67 -10.23
C ASP A 48 5.84 -5.70 -10.53
N VAL A 49 5.44 -5.08 -11.63
CA VAL A 49 4.05 -5.10 -12.08
C VAL A 49 4.00 -5.94 -13.34
N ALA A 50 3.68 -7.21 -13.17
CA ALA A 50 3.86 -8.23 -14.21
C ALA A 50 3.06 -7.95 -15.48
N ASP A 51 1.83 -7.52 -15.35
CA ASP A 51 0.95 -7.32 -16.51
C ASP A 51 1.33 -6.07 -17.31
N ARG A 52 2.19 -5.23 -16.80
CA ARG A 52 2.62 -4.00 -17.47
C ARG A 52 4.09 -4.02 -17.83
N GLY A 53 4.80 -5.06 -17.43
CA GLY A 53 6.23 -5.15 -17.67
C GLY A 53 7.04 -4.07 -16.98
N VAL A 54 6.52 -3.54 -15.88
CA VAL A 54 7.17 -2.47 -15.15
C VAL A 54 7.92 -3.03 -13.97
N GLN A 55 9.16 -2.58 -13.80
CA GLN A 55 9.96 -2.89 -12.63
C GLN A 55 10.50 -1.57 -12.08
N ALA A 56 10.47 -1.42 -10.78
CA ALA A 56 10.94 -0.20 -10.17
C ALA A 56 11.55 -0.49 -8.80
N ASN A 57 12.58 0.27 -8.47
CA ASN A 57 13.12 0.27 -7.12
C ASN A 57 12.55 1.49 -6.41
N GLY A 58 12.27 1.32 -5.14
CA GLY A 58 11.73 2.41 -4.35
C GLY A 58 12.30 2.38 -2.95
N THR A 59 11.89 3.35 -2.15
CA THR A 59 12.27 3.42 -0.75
C THR A 59 11.04 3.17 0.11
N VAL A 60 11.27 2.70 1.31
CA VAL A 60 10.22 2.51 2.29
C VAL A 60 10.70 3.03 3.64
N ALA A 61 9.83 3.75 4.33
CA ALA A 61 10.10 4.25 5.67
C ALA A 61 9.00 3.75 6.60
N VAL A 62 9.39 3.04 7.65
CA VAL A 62 8.45 2.57 8.66
C VAL A 62 8.54 3.53 9.84
N ARG A 63 7.39 4.05 10.25
CA ARG A 63 7.31 5.02 11.36
C ARG A 63 6.44 4.45 12.48
N PRO A 64 7.04 3.64 13.37
CA PRO A 64 6.26 2.94 14.39
C PRO A 64 5.52 3.87 15.33
N GLU A 65 6.09 4.99 15.68
CA GLU A 65 5.46 5.95 16.59
C GLU A 65 4.22 6.60 16.01
N GLN A 66 4.09 6.55 14.68
CA GLN A 66 2.93 7.10 13.98
C GLN A 66 2.04 6.01 13.42
N LEU A 67 2.42 4.74 13.55
CA LEU A 67 1.72 3.60 12.97
C LEU A 67 1.55 3.79 11.47
N ARG A 68 2.62 4.19 10.81
CA ARG A 68 2.60 4.61 9.40
C ARG A 68 3.73 3.97 8.62
N VAL A 69 3.45 3.59 7.38
CA VAL A 69 4.45 3.11 6.43
C VAL A 69 4.36 4.00 5.20
N GLU A 70 5.51 4.53 4.76
CA GLU A 70 5.58 5.40 3.59
C GLU A 70 6.53 4.78 2.58
N TRP A 71 6.19 4.90 1.31
CA TRP A 71 7.04 4.37 0.25
C TRP A 71 6.94 5.27 -0.97
N GLY A 72 7.85 5.07 -1.91
CA GLY A 72 7.78 5.80 -3.15
C GLY A 72 9.05 5.74 -3.96
N HIS A 73 8.97 6.38 -5.10
CA HIS A 73 10.08 6.61 -6.00
C HIS A 73 9.94 8.06 -6.49
N ALA A 74 10.49 8.97 -5.72
CA ALA A 74 10.35 10.40 -6.01
C ALA A 74 11.10 10.78 -7.28
N PRO A 75 10.55 11.69 -8.08
CA PRO A 75 9.29 12.42 -7.87
C PRO A 75 8.07 11.74 -8.49
N GLU A 76 8.22 10.55 -9.03
CA GLU A 76 7.21 9.93 -9.87
C GLU A 76 5.96 9.49 -9.11
N TYR A 77 6.15 8.84 -7.96
CA TYR A 77 5.01 8.44 -7.17
C TYR A 77 5.38 8.36 -5.69
N ALA A 78 4.36 8.41 -4.87
CA ALA A 78 4.49 8.21 -3.44
C ALA A 78 3.23 7.57 -2.90
N GLY A 79 3.37 6.85 -1.80
CA GLY A 79 2.23 6.25 -1.14
C GLY A 79 2.47 6.17 0.34
N TRP A 80 1.40 5.99 1.08
CA TRP A 80 1.49 5.74 2.51
C TRP A 80 0.29 4.92 2.96
N LEU A 81 0.51 4.22 4.05
CA LEU A 81 -0.53 3.47 4.73
C LEU A 81 -0.52 3.92 6.17
N GLN A 82 -1.66 4.36 6.67
CA GLN A 82 -1.81 4.85 8.02
C GLN A 82 -2.76 3.95 8.79
N VAL A 83 -2.30 3.42 9.93
CA VAL A 83 -3.17 2.67 10.83
C VAL A 83 -3.69 3.65 11.87
N VAL A 84 -4.99 3.66 12.07
CA VAL A 84 -5.65 4.60 12.97
C VAL A 84 -6.38 3.81 14.05
N HIS A 85 -6.13 4.16 15.30
CA HIS A 85 -6.84 3.55 16.42
C HIS A 85 -8.31 3.96 16.36
N ALA A 86 -9.21 2.99 16.45
CA ALA A 86 -10.66 3.26 16.41
C ALA A 86 -11.32 2.97 17.75
N ALA A 87 -11.05 1.80 18.33
CA ALA A 87 -11.60 1.38 19.60
C ALA A 87 -10.74 0.23 20.12
N PRO A 88 -10.87 -0.17 21.39
CA PRO A 88 -10.15 -1.34 21.87
C PRO A 88 -10.43 -2.55 20.99
N GLY A 89 -9.36 -3.17 20.47
CA GLY A 89 -9.46 -4.32 19.58
C GLY A 89 -9.91 -3.97 18.15
N ARG A 90 -9.97 -2.68 17.81
CA ARG A 90 -10.38 -2.26 16.48
C ARG A 90 -9.53 -1.11 15.97
N SER A 91 -9.35 -1.08 14.66
CA SER A 91 -8.60 -0.01 14.01
C SER A 91 -9.13 0.22 12.61
N SER A 92 -8.54 1.18 11.93
CA SER A 92 -8.87 1.47 10.55
C SER A 92 -7.56 1.68 9.79
N VAL A 93 -7.54 1.33 8.52
CA VAL A 93 -6.36 1.52 7.68
C VAL A 93 -6.74 2.41 6.52
N VAL A 94 -5.93 3.44 6.30
CA VAL A 94 -6.07 4.33 5.16
C VAL A 94 -4.87 4.08 4.25
N LEU A 95 -5.14 3.78 2.99
CA LEU A 95 -4.12 3.58 1.97
C LEU A 95 -4.21 4.70 0.96
N HIS A 96 -3.10 5.37 0.72
CA HIS A 96 -3.06 6.54 -0.16
C HIS A 96 -1.93 6.39 -1.18
N LEU A 97 -2.25 6.66 -2.45
CA LEU A 97 -1.27 6.67 -3.52
C LEU A 97 -1.38 7.98 -4.28
N SER A 98 -0.25 8.59 -4.62
CA SER A 98 -0.21 9.78 -5.44
C SER A 98 0.81 9.61 -6.54
N PHE A 99 0.45 10.12 -7.72
CA PHE A 99 1.27 10.05 -8.92
C PHE A 99 1.46 11.44 -9.49
N LEU A 100 2.68 11.73 -9.94
CA LEU A 100 3.05 13.03 -10.52
C LEU A 100 3.43 12.86 -11.98
N GLY A 101 3.40 13.98 -12.70
CA GLY A 101 3.94 14.07 -14.05
C GLY A 101 3.27 13.14 -15.04
N ASP A 102 4.07 12.38 -15.73
CA ASP A 102 3.62 11.56 -16.86
C ASP A 102 2.64 10.46 -16.49
N GLN A 103 2.39 10.28 -15.21
CA GLN A 103 1.36 9.33 -14.79
C GLN A 103 0.00 9.70 -15.36
N THR A 104 -0.16 10.94 -15.79
CA THR A 104 -1.37 11.35 -16.48
C THR A 104 -1.63 10.55 -17.74
N GLU A 105 -0.57 10.05 -18.38
CA GLU A 105 -0.72 9.23 -19.56
C GLU A 105 -1.54 7.98 -19.28
N THR A 106 -1.34 7.40 -18.12
CA THR A 106 -2.09 6.22 -17.71
C THR A 106 -3.57 6.51 -17.66
N ARG A 107 -3.95 7.71 -17.26
CA ARG A 107 -5.36 8.08 -17.15
C ARG A 107 -6.03 8.28 -18.49
N LYS A 108 -5.27 8.53 -19.53
CA LYS A 108 -5.85 8.67 -20.87
C LYS A 108 -6.53 7.41 -21.32
N HIS A 109 -6.14 6.28 -20.77
CA HIS A 109 -6.71 5.00 -21.11
C HIS A 109 -8.05 4.74 -20.42
N GLY A 110 -8.43 5.61 -19.49
CA GLY A 110 -9.75 5.60 -18.87
C GLY A 110 -10.02 4.49 -17.88
N SER A 111 -9.23 3.46 -17.89
CA SER A 111 -9.45 2.29 -17.02
C SER A 111 -8.50 2.20 -15.84
N ALA A 112 -7.40 2.95 -15.87
CA ALA A 112 -6.38 2.83 -14.83
C ALA A 112 -6.88 3.21 -13.45
N GLY A 113 -7.70 4.27 -13.36
CA GLY A 113 -8.22 4.71 -12.09
C GLY A 113 -9.10 3.69 -11.40
N PRO A 114 -10.17 3.19 -12.07
CA PRO A 114 -11.01 2.15 -11.48
C PRO A 114 -10.27 0.87 -11.15
N GLU A 115 -9.34 0.46 -12.00
CA GLU A 115 -8.54 -0.73 -11.74
C GLU A 115 -7.66 -0.56 -10.51
N LEU A 116 -7.06 0.60 -10.37
CA LEU A 116 -6.21 0.89 -9.22
C LEU A 116 -7.03 0.96 -7.93
N GLU A 117 -8.19 1.58 -7.97
CA GLU A 117 -9.06 1.63 -6.81
C GLU A 117 -9.51 0.23 -6.38
N ALA A 118 -9.86 -0.62 -7.35
CA ALA A 118 -10.23 -2.00 -7.05
C ALA A 118 -9.06 -2.76 -6.44
N TRP A 119 -7.86 -2.55 -6.96
CA TRP A 119 -6.67 -3.18 -6.41
C TRP A 119 -6.41 -2.72 -4.98
N MET A 120 -6.56 -1.43 -4.70
CA MET A 120 -6.38 -0.89 -3.35
C MET A 120 -7.38 -1.50 -2.38
N LYS A 121 -8.62 -1.64 -2.79
CA LYS A 121 -9.65 -2.26 -1.95
C LYS A 121 -9.33 -3.73 -1.68
N ASP A 122 -8.80 -4.43 -2.68
CA ASP A 122 -8.41 -5.82 -2.51
C ASP A 122 -7.22 -5.94 -1.54
N CYS A 123 -6.26 -5.01 -1.59
CA CYS A 123 -5.19 -4.95 -0.60
C CYS A 123 -5.76 -4.90 0.82
N LEU A 124 -6.70 -4.00 1.03
CA LEU A 124 -7.29 -3.80 2.36
C LEU A 124 -8.12 -5.00 2.80
N THR A 125 -8.81 -5.65 1.87
CA THR A 125 -9.58 -6.85 2.17
C THR A 125 -8.66 -7.99 2.62
N ARG A 126 -7.54 -8.17 1.93
CA ARG A 126 -6.57 -9.20 2.30
C ARG A 126 -5.92 -8.88 3.63
N LEU A 127 -5.61 -7.61 3.86
CA LEU A 127 -5.04 -7.19 5.13
C LEU A 127 -6.00 -7.44 6.29
N GLU A 128 -7.28 -7.20 6.08
CA GLU A 128 -8.29 -7.48 7.07
C GLU A 128 -8.30 -8.95 7.47
N LYS A 129 -8.17 -9.85 6.49
CA LYS A 129 -8.14 -11.28 6.76
C LYS A 129 -6.89 -11.68 7.54
N LEU A 130 -5.75 -11.10 7.21
CA LEU A 130 -4.52 -11.36 7.94
C LEU A 130 -4.61 -10.85 9.38
N ALA A 131 -5.19 -9.69 9.57
CA ALA A 131 -5.32 -9.10 10.89
C ALA A 131 -6.31 -9.85 11.78
N ALA A 132 -7.24 -10.59 11.19
CA ALA A 132 -8.23 -11.36 11.93
C ALA A 132 -7.65 -12.66 12.50
N HIS A 133 -6.45 -13.03 12.11
CA HIS A 133 -5.79 -14.25 12.59
C HIS A 133 -4.67 -13.93 13.62
#